data_e4dd74c2fc6c882ef14b33e5772e2d20
#
_entry.id   e4dd74c2fc6c882ef14b33e5772e2d20
#
_cell.length_a   1.000
_cell.length_b   1.000
_cell.length_c   1.000
_cell.angle_alpha   90.00
_cell.angle_beta   90.00
_cell.angle_gamma   90.00
#
_symmetry.space_group_name_H-M   'P 1'
#
loop_
_entity.id
_entity.type
_entity.pdbx_description
1 polymer ?
#
loop_
_entity_poly.entity_id
_entity_poly.type
_entity_poly.pdbx_seq_one_letter_code
_entity_poly.pdbx_strand_id
1 'polypeptide(L)'
;ALSPEHPVLRGTAQNPDTFFQCREAQNPWFDAFPGIVQQSMDRFAMLTGRHYRLFDYFGAPDAERVVVLMGSGAETVQETVEDMNRRGDKVGLLKVRLFRPWAPAALLAALPSTVRSLAVLDRCKEAGADGEPLFKDVLVALAEDAASDTPRFPAMPRVIGGRYGLGSKEFTPAMVAAAFAACGEALPRR
;
A
#
# COMPACT_ATOMS: atom_id res chain seq x y z
N ALA A 1 30.40 -0.36 14.25
CA ALA A 1 31.28 0.72 14.65
C ALA A 1 32.57 0.67 13.82
N LEU A 2 33.18 1.82 13.54
CA LEU A 2 34.52 1.91 12.90
C LEU A 2 35.54 1.57 13.95
N SER A 3 36.44 0.64 13.63
CA SER A 3 37.57 0.25 14.51
C SER A 3 38.86 0.20 13.71
N PRO A 4 39.96 0.70 14.24
CA PRO A 4 41.28 0.59 13.59
C PRO A 4 41.75 -0.87 13.43
N GLU A 5 41.34 -1.77 14.36
CA GLU A 5 41.68 -3.20 14.28
C GLU A 5 40.84 -3.94 13.22
N HIS A 6 39.71 -3.39 12.83
CA HIS A 6 38.82 -3.93 11.80
C HIS A 6 38.43 -2.83 10.80
N PRO A 7 39.37 -2.40 9.95
CA PRO A 7 39.13 -1.32 9.00
C PRO A 7 38.11 -1.73 7.94
N VAL A 8 37.16 -0.82 7.64
CA VAL A 8 36.15 -0.99 6.60
C VAL A 8 36.25 0.17 5.63
N LEU A 9 36.35 -0.14 4.35
CA LEU A 9 36.28 0.86 3.28
C LEU A 9 34.82 1.27 3.07
N ARG A 10 34.58 2.58 3.11
CA ARG A 10 33.23 3.17 2.85
C ARG A 10 33.39 4.37 1.92
N GLY A 11 32.37 4.62 1.11
CA GLY A 11 32.37 5.78 0.22
C GLY A 11 33.30 5.66 -0.98
N THR A 12 33.69 4.45 -1.37
CA THR A 12 34.48 4.20 -2.57
C THR A 12 33.64 4.39 -3.83
N ALA A 13 34.26 4.93 -4.90
CA ALA A 13 33.66 4.90 -6.22
C ALA A 13 33.60 3.47 -6.76
N GLN A 14 32.52 3.14 -7.45
CA GLN A 14 32.31 1.83 -8.08
C GLN A 14 32.19 2.01 -9.59
N ASN A 15 32.92 1.19 -10.35
CA ASN A 15 32.76 1.12 -11.80
C ASN A 15 31.36 0.54 -12.15
N PRO A 16 30.83 0.77 -13.36
CA PRO A 16 29.47 0.37 -13.73
C PRO A 16 29.16 -1.11 -13.51
N ASP A 17 30.04 -2.00 -13.86
CA ASP A 17 29.93 -3.44 -13.67
C ASP A 17 29.91 -3.83 -12.19
N THR A 18 30.83 -3.29 -11.40
CA THR A 18 30.86 -3.52 -9.94
C THR A 18 29.64 -2.93 -9.25
N PHE A 19 29.19 -1.74 -9.64
CA PHE A 19 28.00 -1.11 -9.08
C PHE A 19 26.75 -1.95 -9.35
N PHE A 20 26.58 -2.45 -10.58
CA PHE A 20 25.46 -3.32 -10.94
C PHE A 20 25.42 -4.57 -10.04
N GLN A 21 26.53 -5.28 -9.90
CA GLN A 21 26.59 -6.47 -9.04
C GLN A 21 26.29 -6.15 -7.57
N CYS A 22 26.83 -5.05 -7.04
CA CYS A 22 26.54 -4.62 -5.66
C CYS A 22 25.08 -4.28 -5.45
N ARG A 23 24.40 -3.71 -6.45
CA ARG A 23 22.96 -3.41 -6.37
C ARG A 23 22.11 -4.69 -6.38
N GLU A 24 22.41 -5.63 -7.26
CA GLU A 24 21.72 -6.93 -7.30
C GLU A 24 21.95 -7.78 -6.05
N ALA A 25 23.16 -7.74 -5.48
CA ALA A 25 23.47 -8.45 -4.23
C ALA A 25 22.67 -7.98 -3.01
N GLN A 26 21.97 -6.85 -3.10
CA GLN A 26 21.11 -6.35 -2.02
C GLN A 26 19.72 -7.00 -2.01
N ASN A 27 19.27 -7.61 -3.12
CA ASN A 27 17.93 -8.15 -3.27
C ASN A 27 17.53 -9.11 -2.12
N PRO A 28 18.35 -10.08 -1.68
CA PRO A 28 17.98 -10.97 -0.60
C PRO A 28 17.66 -10.27 0.73
N TRP A 29 18.28 -9.12 0.99
CA TRP A 29 17.98 -8.32 2.19
C TRP A 29 16.63 -7.62 2.09
N PHE A 30 16.30 -7.08 0.92
CA PHE A 30 14.99 -6.49 0.69
C PHE A 30 13.88 -7.54 0.69
N ASP A 31 14.13 -8.75 0.16
CA ASP A 31 13.16 -9.86 0.17
C ASP A 31 12.87 -10.37 1.59
N ALA A 32 13.87 -10.40 2.46
CA ALA A 32 13.71 -10.82 3.86
C ALA A 32 13.01 -9.75 4.73
N PHE A 33 13.10 -8.48 4.36
CA PHE A 33 12.70 -7.35 5.22
C PHE A 33 11.22 -7.36 5.61
N PRO A 34 10.24 -7.63 4.72
CA PRO A 34 8.83 -7.68 5.11
C PRO A 34 8.56 -8.67 6.25
N GLY A 35 9.19 -9.85 6.20
CA GLY A 35 9.10 -10.85 7.27
C GLY A 35 9.66 -10.37 8.60
N ILE A 36 10.79 -9.67 8.58
CA ILE A 36 11.43 -9.07 9.77
C ILE A 36 10.54 -7.99 10.37
N VAL A 37 9.94 -7.15 9.54
CA VAL A 37 9.01 -6.11 10.01
C VAL A 37 7.77 -6.73 10.64
N GLN A 38 7.17 -7.76 10.02
CA GLN A 38 6.00 -8.43 10.58
C GLN A 38 6.32 -9.08 11.94
N GLN A 39 7.45 -9.77 12.06
CA GLN A 39 7.89 -10.32 13.35
C GLN A 39 8.05 -9.23 14.42
N SER A 40 8.56 -8.07 14.05
CA SER A 40 8.69 -6.93 14.98
C SER A 40 7.33 -6.38 15.40
N MET A 41 6.36 -6.31 14.49
CA MET A 41 4.97 -5.95 14.79
C MET A 41 4.31 -6.98 15.71
N ASP A 42 4.55 -8.27 15.51
CA ASP A 42 4.01 -9.34 16.35
C ASP A 42 4.61 -9.29 17.77
N ARG A 43 5.92 -9.01 17.90
CA ARG A 43 6.54 -8.77 19.21
C ARG A 43 5.96 -7.54 19.90
N PHE A 44 5.71 -6.48 19.17
CA PHE A 44 5.06 -5.29 19.71
C PHE A 44 3.64 -5.60 20.20
N ALA A 45 2.90 -6.43 19.46
CA ALA A 45 1.56 -6.86 19.87
C ALA A 45 1.59 -7.64 21.20
N MET A 46 2.56 -8.53 21.39
CA MET A 46 2.73 -9.25 22.65
C MET A 46 2.97 -8.32 23.86
N LEU A 47 3.65 -7.19 23.64
CA LEU A 47 3.96 -6.23 24.70
C LEU A 47 2.82 -5.25 25.00
N THR A 48 2.00 -4.94 24.00
CA THR A 48 1.04 -3.82 24.09
C THR A 48 -0.42 -4.21 23.87
N GLY A 49 -0.68 -5.43 23.38
CA GLY A 49 -1.99 -5.88 22.93
C GLY A 49 -2.46 -5.25 21.61
N ARG A 50 -1.65 -4.41 20.95
CA ARG A 50 -1.96 -3.74 19.70
C ARG A 50 -1.38 -4.51 18.52
N HIS A 51 -2.25 -5.02 17.65
CA HIS A 51 -1.87 -5.83 16.49
C HIS A 51 -1.77 -4.97 15.24
N TYR A 52 -0.65 -5.11 14.52
CA TYR A 52 -0.41 -4.45 13.24
C TYR A 52 0.07 -5.46 12.21
N ARG A 53 -0.30 -5.21 10.95
CA ARG A 53 0.16 -5.96 9.78
C ARG A 53 0.84 -5.03 8.79
N LEU A 54 1.58 -5.60 7.83
CA LEU A 54 2.17 -4.81 6.73
C LEU A 54 1.09 -4.03 5.96
N PHE A 55 -0.09 -4.65 5.84
CA PHE A 55 -1.31 -4.06 5.31
C PHE A 55 -2.46 -4.43 6.25
N ASP A 56 -3.10 -3.43 6.83
CA ASP A 56 -4.26 -3.62 7.72
C ASP A 56 -5.55 -3.32 6.98
N TYR A 57 -6.43 -4.30 6.92
CA TYR A 57 -7.76 -4.16 6.35
C TYR A 57 -8.80 -3.82 7.42
N PHE A 58 -9.68 -2.86 7.12
CA PHE A 58 -10.83 -2.47 7.93
C PHE A 58 -12.07 -2.31 7.05
N GLY A 59 -13.20 -2.79 7.51
CA GLY A 59 -14.47 -2.63 6.81
C GLY A 59 -15.23 -3.92 6.61
N ALA A 60 -16.17 -3.93 5.66
CA ALA A 60 -16.98 -5.09 5.38
C ALA A 60 -16.12 -6.25 4.85
N PRO A 61 -16.31 -7.50 5.37
CA PRO A 61 -15.51 -8.65 4.92
C PRO A 61 -15.79 -9.03 3.45
N ASP A 62 -16.91 -8.57 2.91
CA ASP A 62 -17.36 -8.74 1.54
C ASP A 62 -17.38 -7.41 0.77
N ALA A 63 -16.51 -6.48 1.11
CA ALA A 63 -16.43 -5.18 0.45
C ALA A 63 -16.14 -5.33 -1.05
N GLU A 64 -16.87 -4.57 -1.86
CA GLU A 64 -16.67 -4.48 -3.32
C GLU A 64 -15.83 -3.26 -3.71
N ARG A 65 -15.80 -2.24 -2.84
CA ARG A 65 -15.05 -0.99 -3.03
C ARG A 65 -14.11 -0.78 -1.85
N VAL A 66 -12.81 -0.55 -2.13
CA VAL A 66 -11.81 -0.36 -1.09
C VAL A 66 -10.98 0.89 -1.39
N VAL A 67 -10.76 1.72 -0.38
CA VAL A 67 -9.77 2.81 -0.42
C VAL A 67 -8.44 2.28 0.10
N VAL A 68 -7.37 2.56 -0.60
CA VAL A 68 -5.99 2.20 -0.22
C VAL A 68 -5.19 3.47 -0.02
N LEU A 69 -4.60 3.65 1.15
CA LEU A 69 -3.72 4.78 1.43
C LEU A 69 -2.78 4.48 2.61
N MET A 70 -1.85 5.39 2.87
CA MET A 70 -0.93 5.33 4.00
C MET A 70 -0.98 6.60 4.84
N GLY A 71 -0.52 6.52 6.09
CA GLY A 71 -0.37 7.66 6.99
C GLY A 71 -1.68 8.10 7.67
N SER A 72 -1.67 9.31 8.21
CA SER A 72 -2.74 9.81 9.09
C SER A 72 -4.12 9.94 8.43
N GLY A 73 -4.20 10.11 7.11
CA GLY A 73 -5.48 10.12 6.39
C GLY A 73 -6.28 8.82 6.54
N ALA A 74 -5.61 7.72 6.89
CA ALA A 74 -6.27 6.43 7.09
C ALA A 74 -7.27 6.43 8.25
N GLU A 75 -7.07 7.26 9.27
CA GLU A 75 -8.02 7.36 10.40
C GLU A 75 -9.34 8.00 9.94
N THR A 76 -9.27 9.09 9.16
CA THR A 76 -10.48 9.71 8.57
C THR A 76 -11.24 8.73 7.66
N VAL A 77 -10.49 7.93 6.88
CA VAL A 77 -11.12 6.90 6.04
C VAL A 77 -11.76 5.81 6.89
N GLN A 78 -11.12 5.37 7.96
CA GLN A 78 -11.67 4.34 8.84
C GLN A 78 -13.00 4.77 9.44
N GLU A 79 -13.09 5.94 10.06
CA GLU A 79 -14.34 6.48 10.61
C GLU A 79 -15.44 6.57 9.54
N THR A 80 -15.07 7.02 8.33
CA THR A 80 -16.03 7.11 7.21
C THR A 80 -16.51 5.73 6.78
N VAL A 81 -15.62 4.74 6.68
CA VAL A 81 -15.95 3.35 6.33
C VAL A 81 -16.90 2.73 7.37
N GLU A 82 -16.65 2.98 8.66
CA GLU A 82 -17.51 2.52 9.75
C GLU A 82 -18.92 3.11 9.63
N ASP A 83 -19.04 4.41 9.32
CA ASP A 83 -20.32 5.08 9.14
C ASP A 83 -21.05 4.58 7.88
N MET A 84 -20.36 4.46 6.76
CA MET A 84 -20.94 3.95 5.51
C MET A 84 -21.45 2.52 5.68
N ASN A 85 -20.66 1.64 6.30
CA ASN A 85 -21.06 0.25 6.53
C ASN A 85 -22.25 0.14 7.50
N ARG A 86 -22.37 1.04 8.51
CA ARG A 86 -23.57 1.13 9.35
C ARG A 86 -24.85 1.49 8.55
N ARG A 87 -24.69 2.19 7.43
CA ARG A 87 -25.79 2.54 6.50
C ARG A 87 -26.07 1.46 5.47
N GLY A 88 -25.31 0.36 5.46
CA GLY A 88 -25.49 -0.78 4.57
C GLY A 88 -24.58 -0.79 3.34
N ASP A 89 -23.62 0.15 3.22
CA ASP A 89 -22.60 0.11 2.19
C ASP A 89 -21.62 -1.05 2.47
N LYS A 90 -21.09 -1.67 1.39
CA LYS A 90 -20.06 -2.70 1.47
C LYS A 90 -18.72 -2.11 1.04
N VAL A 91 -18.10 -1.35 1.93
CA VAL A 91 -16.86 -0.63 1.67
C VAL A 91 -15.76 -1.01 2.66
N GLY A 92 -14.52 -0.82 2.23
CA GLY A 92 -13.35 -1.14 3.04
C GLY A 92 -12.21 -0.15 2.88
N LEU A 93 -11.29 -0.24 3.80
CA LEU A 93 -10.03 0.49 3.85
C LEU A 93 -8.88 -0.49 3.94
N LEU A 94 -7.83 -0.30 3.13
CA LEU A 94 -6.54 -0.95 3.30
C LEU A 94 -5.49 0.08 3.70
N LYS A 95 -5.02 0.00 4.95
CA LYS A 95 -3.93 0.83 5.46
C LYS A 95 -2.60 0.22 5.07
N VAL A 96 -1.79 0.95 4.31
CA VAL A 96 -0.41 0.53 3.99
C VAL A 96 0.50 0.97 5.12
N ARG A 97 1.09 0.02 5.84
CA ARG A 97 2.06 0.29 6.93
C ARG A 97 3.49 0.08 6.49
N LEU A 98 3.74 -0.87 5.58
CA LEU A 98 5.04 -1.03 4.94
C LEU A 98 4.92 -0.71 3.44
N PHE A 99 5.44 0.47 3.04
CA PHE A 99 5.45 0.89 1.64
C PHE A 99 6.70 0.38 0.90
N ARG A 100 7.85 0.32 1.56
CA ARG A 100 9.11 -0.18 1.02
C ARG A 100 9.86 -1.05 2.04
N PRO A 101 10.38 -2.22 1.64
CA PRO A 101 10.18 -2.87 0.34
C PRO A 101 8.70 -3.23 0.09
N TRP A 102 8.28 -3.19 -1.17
CA TRP A 102 6.91 -3.54 -1.53
C TRP A 102 6.67 -5.05 -1.40
N ALA A 103 5.57 -5.43 -0.77
CA ALA A 103 5.21 -6.82 -0.51
C ALA A 103 3.86 -7.16 -1.18
N PRO A 104 3.83 -7.43 -2.51
CA PRO A 104 2.59 -7.60 -3.27
C PRO A 104 1.74 -8.77 -2.74
N ALA A 105 2.33 -9.88 -2.39
CA ALA A 105 1.60 -11.03 -1.85
C ALA A 105 0.85 -10.69 -0.56
N ALA A 106 1.44 -9.89 0.34
CA ALA A 106 0.80 -9.45 1.56
C ALA A 106 -0.33 -8.43 1.30
N LEU A 107 -0.16 -7.54 0.32
CA LEU A 107 -1.22 -6.64 -0.15
C LEU A 107 -2.43 -7.42 -0.64
N LEU A 108 -2.20 -8.36 -1.56
CA LEU A 108 -3.26 -9.18 -2.17
C LEU A 108 -3.98 -10.01 -1.11
N ALA A 109 -3.23 -10.64 -0.20
CA ALA A 109 -3.80 -11.45 0.88
C ALA A 109 -4.69 -10.64 1.84
N ALA A 110 -4.41 -9.36 2.04
CA ALA A 110 -5.16 -8.49 2.93
C ALA A 110 -6.50 -8.00 2.33
N LEU A 111 -6.65 -8.03 1.00
CA LEU A 111 -7.88 -7.58 0.33
C LEU A 111 -8.96 -8.67 0.36
N PRO A 112 -10.24 -8.33 0.56
CA PRO A 112 -11.36 -9.25 0.30
C PRO A 112 -11.38 -9.73 -1.16
N SER A 113 -11.70 -11.00 -1.38
CA SER A 113 -11.81 -11.56 -2.75
C SER A 113 -13.00 -11.00 -3.55
N THR A 114 -13.91 -10.32 -2.88
CA THR A 114 -15.09 -9.67 -3.47
C THR A 114 -14.80 -8.30 -4.07
N VAL A 115 -13.58 -7.76 -3.89
CA VAL A 115 -13.22 -6.43 -4.36
C VAL A 115 -13.33 -6.33 -5.88
N ARG A 116 -14.06 -5.31 -6.34
CA ARG A 116 -14.26 -4.98 -7.76
C ARG A 116 -13.58 -3.68 -8.15
N SER A 117 -13.39 -2.77 -7.18
CA SER A 117 -12.70 -1.51 -7.44
C SER A 117 -11.93 -0.99 -6.24
N LEU A 118 -10.81 -0.34 -6.54
CA LEU A 118 -9.89 0.26 -5.60
C LEU A 118 -9.69 1.74 -5.91
N ALA A 119 -9.83 2.61 -4.91
CA ALA A 119 -9.35 3.99 -4.98
C ALA A 119 -8.02 4.09 -4.21
N VAL A 120 -6.93 4.25 -4.92
CA VAL A 120 -5.59 4.39 -4.32
C VAL A 120 -5.27 5.86 -4.18
N LEU A 121 -5.06 6.30 -2.94
CA LEU A 121 -4.87 7.71 -2.62
C LEU A 121 -3.43 7.97 -2.16
N ASP A 122 -2.74 8.82 -2.90
CA ASP A 122 -1.39 9.28 -2.59
C ASP A 122 -1.41 10.72 -2.04
N ARG A 123 -0.54 10.99 -1.05
CA ARG A 123 -0.34 12.34 -0.53
C ARG A 123 0.84 13.03 -1.19
N CYS A 124 1.02 12.81 -2.47
CA CYS A 124 2.03 13.43 -3.31
C CYS A 124 1.48 13.67 -4.72
N LYS A 125 2.19 14.45 -5.49
CA LYS A 125 1.97 14.63 -6.92
C LYS A 125 3.31 14.58 -7.65
N GLU A 126 3.48 13.57 -8.49
CA GLU A 126 4.59 13.50 -9.42
C GLU A 126 4.20 14.23 -10.72
N ALA A 127 4.77 15.41 -10.93
CA ALA A 127 4.45 16.22 -12.11
C ALA A 127 4.86 15.48 -13.39
N GLY A 128 3.93 15.36 -14.34
CA GLY A 128 4.16 14.68 -15.62
C GLY A 128 4.10 13.15 -15.57
N ALA A 129 3.90 12.53 -14.40
CA ALA A 129 3.71 11.08 -14.30
C ALA A 129 2.24 10.69 -14.53
N ASP A 130 2.03 9.48 -15.08
CA ASP A 130 0.69 8.92 -15.31
C ASP A 130 -0.02 8.50 -14.01
N GLY A 131 0.69 8.44 -12.89
CA GLY A 131 0.14 8.12 -11.58
C GLY A 131 1.18 8.28 -10.49
N GLU A 132 0.70 8.29 -9.26
CA GLU A 132 1.51 8.44 -8.07
C GLU A 132 2.16 7.09 -7.64
N PRO A 133 3.16 7.09 -6.77
CA PRO A 133 3.92 5.88 -6.45
C PRO A 133 3.06 4.71 -5.93
N LEU A 134 2.21 4.95 -4.92
CA LEU A 134 1.38 3.89 -4.35
C LEU A 134 0.38 3.34 -5.37
N PHE A 135 -0.24 4.23 -6.15
CA PHE A 135 -1.15 3.83 -7.23
C PHE A 135 -0.47 2.89 -8.22
N LYS A 136 0.75 3.25 -8.67
CA LYS A 136 1.51 2.41 -9.62
C LYS A 136 1.86 1.06 -9.03
N ASP A 137 2.32 1.00 -7.78
CA ASP A 137 2.68 -0.27 -7.14
C ASP A 137 1.48 -1.19 -6.95
N VAL A 138 0.32 -0.65 -6.54
CA VAL A 138 -0.92 -1.42 -6.42
C VAL A 138 -1.39 -1.93 -7.78
N LEU A 139 -1.34 -1.08 -8.82
CA LEU A 139 -1.73 -1.46 -10.17
C LEU A 139 -0.86 -2.58 -10.71
N VAL A 140 0.45 -2.50 -10.53
CA VAL A 140 1.41 -3.55 -10.94
C VAL A 140 1.12 -4.85 -10.21
N ALA A 141 0.96 -4.82 -8.87
CA ALA A 141 0.67 -6.02 -8.09
C ALA A 141 -0.61 -6.74 -8.54
N LEU A 142 -1.66 -5.99 -8.86
CA LEU A 142 -2.92 -6.56 -9.37
C LEU A 142 -2.79 -7.08 -10.82
N ALA A 143 -2.00 -6.42 -11.65
CA ALA A 143 -1.75 -6.86 -13.02
C ALA A 143 -0.94 -8.16 -13.05
N GLU A 144 0.07 -8.28 -12.19
CA GLU A 144 0.87 -9.51 -12.03
C GLU A 144 0.02 -10.66 -11.48
N ASP A 145 -0.85 -10.39 -10.48
CA ASP A 145 -1.81 -11.37 -9.97
C ASP A 145 -2.73 -11.87 -11.08
N ALA A 146 -3.34 -10.96 -11.85
CA ALA A 146 -4.24 -11.29 -12.93
C ALA A 146 -3.59 -12.09 -14.08
N ALA A 147 -2.27 -11.95 -14.25
CA ALA A 147 -1.49 -12.69 -15.25
C ALA A 147 -0.95 -14.02 -14.70
N SER A 148 -1.14 -14.33 -13.43
CA SER A 148 -0.68 -15.57 -12.80
C SER A 148 -1.56 -16.76 -13.12
N ASP A 149 -1.05 -17.98 -12.93
CA ASP A 149 -1.82 -19.22 -13.12
C ASP A 149 -2.97 -19.40 -12.10
N THR A 150 -2.87 -18.72 -10.96
CA THR A 150 -3.84 -18.80 -9.85
C THR A 150 -4.21 -17.41 -9.35
N PRO A 151 -4.91 -16.60 -10.16
CA PRO A 151 -5.25 -15.23 -9.77
C PRO A 151 -6.18 -15.23 -8.55
N ARG A 152 -5.94 -14.31 -7.62
CA ARG A 152 -6.75 -14.15 -6.43
C ARG A 152 -8.17 -13.64 -6.74
N PHE A 153 -8.29 -12.79 -7.75
CA PHE A 153 -9.57 -12.20 -8.12
C PHE A 153 -10.12 -12.84 -9.39
N PRO A 154 -11.45 -13.09 -9.48
CA PRO A 154 -12.08 -13.63 -10.69
C PRO A 154 -11.89 -12.75 -11.93
N ALA A 155 -11.71 -11.45 -11.71
CA ALA A 155 -11.30 -10.47 -12.70
C ALA A 155 -10.47 -9.41 -11.99
N MET A 156 -9.49 -8.82 -12.68
CA MET A 156 -8.68 -7.75 -12.12
C MET A 156 -9.59 -6.60 -11.65
N PRO A 157 -9.52 -6.21 -10.35
CA PRO A 157 -10.26 -5.07 -9.86
C PRO A 157 -9.89 -3.80 -10.61
N ARG A 158 -10.88 -2.94 -10.82
CA ARG A 158 -10.63 -1.62 -11.39
C ARG A 158 -9.87 -0.74 -10.40
N VAL A 159 -8.79 -0.08 -10.82
CA VAL A 159 -7.99 0.79 -9.97
C VAL A 159 -8.10 2.23 -10.44
N ILE A 160 -8.45 3.14 -9.54
CA ILE A 160 -8.41 4.58 -9.76
C ILE A 160 -7.40 5.22 -8.83
N GLY A 161 -6.59 6.13 -9.37
CA GLY A 161 -5.62 6.92 -8.60
C GLY A 161 -6.24 8.26 -8.16
N GLY A 162 -5.95 8.66 -6.94
CA GLY A 162 -6.36 9.96 -6.40
C GLY A 162 -5.27 10.61 -5.57
N ARG A 163 -5.39 11.92 -5.38
CA ARG A 163 -4.48 12.71 -4.56
C ARG A 163 -5.24 13.40 -3.44
N TYR A 164 -4.64 13.47 -2.26
CA TYR A 164 -5.23 14.15 -1.11
C TYR A 164 -4.16 14.88 -0.30
N GLY A 165 -4.57 15.83 0.52
CA GLY A 165 -3.75 16.42 1.57
C GLY A 165 -2.48 17.16 1.13
N LEU A 166 -2.37 17.54 -0.16
CA LEU A 166 -1.23 18.31 -0.67
C LEU A 166 -1.18 19.68 0.02
N GLY A 167 0.03 20.13 0.38
CA GLY A 167 0.20 21.41 1.07
C GLY A 167 -0.54 21.48 2.41
N SER A 168 -0.68 20.34 3.11
CA SER A 168 -1.43 20.23 4.36
C SER A 168 -2.92 20.56 4.25
N LYS A 169 -3.49 20.46 3.03
CA LYS A 169 -4.94 20.56 2.85
C LYS A 169 -5.64 19.47 3.66
N GLU A 170 -6.68 19.81 4.35
CA GLU A 170 -7.52 18.89 5.10
C GLU A 170 -8.07 17.74 4.24
N PHE A 171 -8.25 16.60 4.86
CA PHE A 171 -8.87 15.43 4.25
C PHE A 171 -10.09 15.02 5.06
N THR A 172 -11.28 15.30 4.51
CA THR A 172 -12.55 15.21 5.21
C THR A 172 -13.31 13.92 4.87
N PRO A 173 -14.27 13.46 5.71
CA PRO A 173 -15.16 12.35 5.39
C PRO A 173 -15.92 12.53 4.07
N ALA A 174 -16.30 13.75 3.71
CA ALA A 174 -16.94 14.03 2.43
C ALA A 174 -16.03 13.73 1.24
N MET A 175 -14.72 14.01 1.34
CA MET A 175 -13.74 13.66 0.31
C MET A 175 -13.54 12.14 0.20
N VAL A 176 -13.60 11.43 1.34
CA VAL A 176 -13.55 9.96 1.36
C VAL A 176 -14.79 9.37 0.67
N ALA A 177 -15.98 9.87 0.99
CA ALA A 177 -17.23 9.43 0.34
C ALA A 177 -17.17 9.69 -1.18
N ALA A 178 -16.61 10.82 -1.62
CA ALA A 178 -16.40 11.12 -3.03
C ALA A 178 -15.44 10.13 -3.71
N ALA A 179 -14.39 9.68 -3.01
CA ALA A 179 -13.48 8.64 -3.53
C ALA A 179 -14.22 7.29 -3.72
N PHE A 180 -15.09 6.89 -2.78
CA PHE A 180 -15.93 5.70 -2.94
C PHE A 180 -16.96 5.85 -4.06
N ALA A 181 -17.55 7.02 -4.25
CA ALA A 181 -18.46 7.29 -5.36
C ALA A 181 -17.73 7.14 -6.71
N ALA A 182 -16.52 7.69 -6.84
CA ALA A 182 -15.71 7.56 -8.03
C ALA A 182 -15.35 6.10 -8.39
N CYS A 183 -15.29 5.20 -7.41
CA CYS A 183 -15.14 3.76 -7.66
C CYS A 183 -16.31 3.17 -8.46
N GLY A 184 -17.51 3.75 -8.38
CA GLY A 184 -18.70 3.32 -9.13
C GLY A 184 -18.86 3.95 -10.50
N GLU A 185 -18.12 5.01 -10.84
CA GLU A 185 -18.24 5.74 -12.09
C GLU A 185 -17.50 5.03 -13.24
N ALA A 186 -18.07 5.04 -14.45
CA ALA A 186 -17.44 4.42 -15.64
C ALA A 186 -16.10 5.07 -16.02
N LEU A 187 -16.01 6.40 -15.89
CA LEU A 187 -14.80 7.21 -16.11
C LEU A 187 -14.63 8.20 -14.96
N PRO A 188 -13.85 7.86 -13.92
CA PRO A 188 -13.61 8.79 -12.82
C PRO A 188 -12.83 10.01 -13.30
N ARG A 189 -13.18 11.19 -12.77
CA ARG A 189 -12.41 12.41 -12.98
C ARG A 189 -11.04 12.27 -12.31
N ARG A 190 -9.99 12.52 -13.06
CA ARG A 190 -8.61 12.57 -12.55
C ARG A 190 -8.33 13.89 -11.83
#